data_a04a004086cccafee40b92ba8e13e6f8
#
_entry.id   a04a004086cccafee40b92ba8e13e6f8
#
_cell.length_a   1.000
_cell.length_b   1.000
_cell.length_c   1.000
_cell.angle_alpha   90.00
_cell.angle_beta   90.00
_cell.angle_gamma   90.00
#
_symmetry.space_group_name_H-M   'P 1'
#
loop_
_entity.id
_entity.type
_entity.pdbx_description
1 polymer ?
#
loop_
_entity_poly.entity_id
_entity_poly.type
_entity_poly.pdbx_seq_one_letter_code
_entity_poly.pdbx_strand_id
1 'polypeptide(L)'
;MAIAGLLAGCSPTFNWREVPIGDGGVVALLPCKPDRATRALPLGVDAVTVDMAGCEAGGATFAVARAVAASPSQAEGWLRAWRAATRGQLAGAPASESPTTLPRAAGTPAPVRLDSPEGDAGTAGPVLHVLWFAQQRPDGVALYQATVIGKPSSADALPTFFEGLRVP
;
A
#
# COMPACT_ATOMS: atom_id res chain seq x y z
N MET A 1 8.61 47.69 24.23
CA MET A 1 7.53 46.70 24.26
C MET A 1 7.63 45.95 22.96
N ALA A 2 8.28 44.75 22.96
CA ALA A 2 8.53 43.94 21.76
C ALA A 2 7.43 42.86 21.69
N ILE A 3 6.63 42.89 20.62
CA ILE A 3 5.60 41.90 20.32
C ILE A 3 6.32 40.76 19.57
N ALA A 4 6.57 39.67 20.26
CA ALA A 4 7.03 38.41 19.65
C ALA A 4 5.81 37.77 18.95
N GLY A 5 5.76 37.89 17.62
CA GLY A 5 4.78 37.18 16.79
C GLY A 5 5.05 35.68 16.80
N LEU A 6 4.19 34.90 17.41
CA LEU A 6 4.15 33.44 17.26
C LEU A 6 3.72 33.12 15.82
N LEU A 7 4.67 32.72 14.99
CA LEU A 7 4.40 32.08 13.71
C LEU A 7 3.89 30.66 14.02
N ALA A 8 2.58 30.50 14.15
CA ALA A 8 1.91 29.18 14.13
C ALA A 8 2.09 28.61 12.72
N GLY A 9 3.12 27.82 12.50
CA GLY A 9 3.33 27.08 11.27
C GLY A 9 2.24 26.02 11.13
N CYS A 10 1.23 26.27 10.30
CA CYS A 10 0.28 25.25 9.88
C CYS A 10 1.02 24.22 9.01
N SER A 11 1.39 23.09 9.58
CA SER A 11 1.87 21.98 8.80
C SER A 11 0.69 21.39 8.02
N PRO A 12 0.81 21.20 6.69
CA PRO A 12 -0.27 20.61 5.90
C PRO A 12 -0.55 19.18 6.36
N THR A 13 -1.82 18.79 6.40
CA THR A 13 -2.26 17.43 6.77
C THR A 13 -1.66 16.37 5.83
N PHE A 14 -1.54 16.70 4.55
CA PHE A 14 -0.91 15.86 3.52
C PHE A 14 0.29 16.61 2.95
N ASN A 15 1.47 16.05 3.14
CA ASN A 15 2.74 16.55 2.60
C ASN A 15 3.35 15.47 1.71
N TRP A 16 2.83 15.37 0.49
CA TRP A 16 3.16 14.34 -0.47
C TRP A 16 4.64 14.34 -0.86
N ARG A 17 5.24 13.17 -0.84
CA ARG A 17 6.65 12.96 -1.19
C ARG A 17 6.88 11.64 -1.90
N GLU A 18 7.80 11.64 -2.82
CA GLU A 18 8.26 10.44 -3.50
C GLU A 18 9.14 9.61 -2.58
N VAL A 19 8.79 8.34 -2.45
CA VAL A 19 9.47 7.39 -1.56
C VAL A 19 9.88 6.17 -2.36
N PRO A 20 11.19 5.89 -2.52
CA PRO A 20 11.65 4.66 -3.13
C PRO A 20 11.26 3.44 -2.28
N ILE A 21 10.71 2.42 -2.93
CA ILE A 21 10.30 1.16 -2.30
C ILE A 21 11.27 0.05 -2.72
N GLY A 22 12.18 -0.29 -1.81
CA GLY A 22 13.24 -1.24 -2.11
C GLY A 22 14.27 -0.70 -3.11
N ASP A 23 14.95 -1.61 -3.79
CA ASP A 23 16.06 -1.34 -4.71
C ASP A 23 15.69 -1.46 -6.21
N GLY A 24 14.42 -1.79 -6.49
CA GLY A 24 13.92 -2.03 -7.86
C GLY A 24 13.46 -0.79 -8.61
N GLY A 25 13.64 0.41 -8.07
CA GLY A 25 13.24 1.67 -8.72
C GLY A 25 11.74 1.98 -8.65
N VAL A 26 10.93 1.15 -7.97
CA VAL A 26 9.53 1.48 -7.69
C VAL A 26 9.46 2.66 -6.73
N VAL A 27 8.61 3.63 -7.06
CA VAL A 27 8.39 4.84 -6.25
C VAL A 27 6.91 4.91 -5.86
N ALA A 28 6.66 5.18 -4.59
CA ALA A 28 5.33 5.52 -4.07
C ALA A 28 5.25 6.99 -3.69
N LEU A 29 4.09 7.58 -3.86
CA LEU A 29 3.80 8.93 -3.36
C LEU A 29 3.10 8.79 -2.01
N LEU A 30 3.82 9.09 -0.91
CA LEU A 30 3.29 9.01 0.45
C LEU A 30 2.94 10.41 1.00
N PRO A 31 1.83 10.53 1.77
CA PRO A 31 1.35 11.82 2.25
C PRO A 31 2.14 12.41 3.43
N CYS A 32 3.14 11.68 3.91
CA CYS A 32 3.94 12.06 5.08
C CYS A 32 5.33 11.41 5.04
N LYS A 33 6.20 11.78 5.96
CA LYS A 33 7.51 11.14 6.11
C LYS A 33 7.29 9.68 6.54
N PRO A 34 7.76 8.69 5.76
CA PRO A 34 7.51 7.30 6.09
C PRO A 34 8.40 6.80 7.23
N ASP A 35 7.83 5.96 8.06
CA ASP A 35 8.54 4.97 8.83
C ASP A 35 8.83 3.75 7.96
N ARG A 36 9.95 3.07 8.24
CA ARG A 36 10.37 1.86 7.53
C ARG A 36 10.49 0.70 8.50
N ALA A 37 10.05 -0.47 8.06
CA ALA A 37 10.17 -1.70 8.83
C ALA A 37 10.43 -2.89 7.90
N THR A 38 11.12 -3.89 8.43
CA THR A 38 11.28 -5.19 7.78
C THR A 38 10.69 -6.24 8.70
N ARG A 39 9.83 -7.10 8.18
CA ARG A 39 9.16 -8.14 8.96
C ARG A 39 9.10 -9.45 8.18
N ALA A 40 9.11 -10.57 8.90
CA ALA A 40 8.75 -11.86 8.35
C ALA A 40 7.23 -12.02 8.36
N LEU A 41 6.63 -12.31 7.21
CA LEU A 41 5.21 -12.61 7.07
C LEU A 41 5.03 -14.04 6.56
N PRO A 42 4.05 -14.78 7.07
CA PRO A 42 3.69 -16.09 6.50
C PRO A 42 2.93 -15.87 5.18
N LEU A 43 3.55 -16.24 4.07
CA LEU A 43 2.92 -16.23 2.76
C LEU A 43 2.81 -17.67 2.23
N GLY A 44 1.74 -18.34 2.59
CA GLY A 44 1.56 -19.77 2.36
C GLY A 44 2.41 -20.59 3.34
N VAL A 45 3.30 -21.42 2.82
CA VAL A 45 4.22 -22.26 3.63
C VAL A 45 5.53 -21.54 3.96
N ASP A 46 5.78 -20.39 3.35
CA ASP A 46 7.02 -19.65 3.48
C ASP A 46 6.91 -18.54 4.54
N ALA A 47 7.99 -18.36 5.30
CA ALA A 47 8.20 -17.14 6.09
C ALA A 47 9.01 -16.15 5.21
N VAL A 48 8.32 -15.15 4.69
CA VAL A 48 8.86 -14.21 3.70
C VAL A 48 9.25 -12.90 4.35
N THR A 49 10.46 -12.45 4.06
CA THR A 49 10.89 -11.11 4.47
C THR A 49 10.18 -10.06 3.63
N VAL A 50 9.48 -9.14 4.30
CA VAL A 50 8.74 -8.04 3.69
C VAL A 50 9.30 -6.72 4.19
N ASP A 51 9.74 -5.88 3.28
CA ASP A 51 10.12 -4.50 3.54
C ASP A 51 8.90 -3.60 3.38
N MET A 52 8.70 -2.69 4.33
CA MET A 52 7.55 -1.80 4.35
C MET A 52 7.98 -0.35 4.54
N ALA A 53 7.27 0.56 3.89
CA ALA A 53 7.32 2.00 4.15
C ALA A 53 5.90 2.53 4.28
N GLY A 54 5.62 3.30 5.31
CA GLY A 54 4.28 3.84 5.53
C GLY A 54 4.23 4.95 6.55
N CYS A 55 3.11 5.64 6.59
CA CYS A 55 2.87 6.73 7.52
C CYS A 55 1.38 7.01 7.70
N GLU A 56 1.02 7.78 8.71
CA GLU A 56 -0.36 8.17 9.00
C GLU A 56 -0.57 9.64 8.66
N ALA A 57 -1.66 9.92 7.92
CA ALA A 57 -2.09 11.27 7.60
C ALA A 57 -3.60 11.32 7.39
N GLY A 58 -4.24 12.40 7.85
CA GLY A 58 -5.65 12.64 7.63
C GLY A 58 -6.57 11.54 8.15
N GLY A 59 -6.20 10.85 9.24
CA GLY A 59 -7.00 9.78 9.84
C GLY A 59 -6.88 8.42 9.14
N ALA A 60 -5.95 8.25 8.20
CA ALA A 60 -5.70 7.00 7.51
C ALA A 60 -4.21 6.63 7.51
N THR A 61 -3.93 5.34 7.41
CA THR A 61 -2.58 4.80 7.25
C THR A 61 -2.33 4.47 5.78
N PHE A 62 -1.22 4.96 5.25
CA PHE A 62 -0.75 4.72 3.89
C PHE A 62 0.55 3.91 3.95
N ALA A 63 0.60 2.80 3.27
CA ALA A 63 1.76 1.92 3.31
C ALA A 63 2.00 1.20 1.99
N VAL A 64 3.26 0.92 1.69
CA VAL A 64 3.66 0.01 0.62
C VAL A 64 4.59 -1.04 1.20
N ALA A 65 4.27 -2.29 0.96
CA ALA A 65 5.06 -3.45 1.35
C ALA A 65 5.63 -4.14 0.10
N ARG A 66 6.82 -4.74 0.21
CA ARG A 66 7.53 -5.42 -0.87
C ARG A 66 8.08 -6.76 -0.39
N ALA A 67 7.91 -7.78 -1.22
CA ALA A 67 8.56 -9.10 -1.08
C ALA A 67 9.20 -9.50 -2.42
N VAL A 68 10.29 -10.26 -2.40
CA VAL A 68 10.96 -10.73 -3.63
C VAL A 68 10.89 -12.25 -3.71
N ALA A 69 10.20 -12.74 -4.72
CA ALA A 69 10.10 -14.15 -5.05
C ALA A 69 11.15 -14.55 -6.08
N ALA A 70 11.69 -15.75 -5.97
CA ALA A 70 12.73 -16.27 -6.88
C ALA A 70 12.17 -16.67 -8.25
N SER A 71 10.86 -16.87 -8.38
CA SER A 71 10.20 -17.29 -9.63
C SER A 71 8.78 -16.73 -9.76
N PRO A 72 8.25 -16.67 -10.99
CA PRO A 72 6.85 -16.28 -11.20
C PRO A 72 5.84 -17.17 -10.48
N SER A 73 6.06 -18.48 -10.45
CA SER A 73 5.15 -19.42 -9.77
C SER A 73 5.14 -19.21 -8.25
N GLN A 74 6.29 -18.93 -7.66
CA GLN A 74 6.38 -18.56 -6.23
C GLN A 74 5.67 -17.23 -5.96
N ALA A 75 5.87 -16.23 -6.82
CA ALA A 75 5.19 -14.95 -6.73
C ALA A 75 3.67 -15.09 -6.77
N GLU A 76 3.14 -15.92 -7.66
CA GLU A 76 1.69 -16.22 -7.71
C GLU A 76 1.19 -16.89 -6.44
N GLY A 77 1.96 -17.84 -5.89
CA GLY A 77 1.65 -18.52 -4.64
C GLY A 77 1.59 -17.54 -3.46
N TRP A 78 2.60 -16.69 -3.34
CA TRP A 78 2.65 -15.65 -2.30
C TRP A 78 1.55 -14.61 -2.47
N LEU A 79 1.26 -14.18 -3.69
CA LEU A 79 0.16 -13.24 -3.94
C LEU A 79 -1.19 -13.82 -3.50
N ARG A 80 -1.47 -15.09 -3.81
CA ARG A 80 -2.70 -15.74 -3.33
C ARG A 80 -2.80 -15.76 -1.80
N ALA A 81 -1.71 -16.11 -1.13
CA ALA A 81 -1.65 -16.14 0.33
C ALA A 81 -1.81 -14.73 0.93
N TRP A 82 -1.16 -13.74 0.33
CA TRP A 82 -1.25 -12.35 0.79
C TRP A 82 -2.66 -11.79 0.65
N ARG A 83 -3.31 -12.03 -0.51
CA ARG A 83 -4.71 -11.68 -0.74
C ARG A 83 -5.64 -12.35 0.26
N ALA A 84 -5.45 -13.64 0.54
CA ALA A 84 -6.25 -14.38 1.52
C ALA A 84 -6.07 -13.79 2.93
N ALA A 85 -4.83 -13.49 3.36
CA ALA A 85 -4.56 -12.86 4.65
C ALA A 85 -5.20 -11.46 4.75
N THR A 86 -5.13 -10.66 3.70
CA THR A 86 -5.77 -9.33 3.66
C THR A 86 -7.29 -9.42 3.76
N ARG A 87 -7.91 -10.36 3.04
CA ARG A 87 -9.36 -10.61 3.17
C ARG A 87 -9.76 -11.05 4.58
N GLY A 88 -8.91 -11.83 5.25
CA GLY A 88 -9.11 -12.22 6.64
C GLY A 88 -9.21 -11.04 7.60
N GLN A 89 -8.51 -9.93 7.30
CA GLN A 89 -8.57 -8.71 8.12
C GLN A 89 -9.92 -7.98 8.02
N LEU A 90 -10.69 -8.23 6.98
CA LEU A 90 -12.01 -7.63 6.81
C LEU A 90 -13.09 -8.26 7.70
N ALA A 91 -12.79 -9.40 8.36
CA ALA A 91 -13.71 -10.08 9.28
C ALA A 91 -15.13 -10.31 8.70
N GLY A 92 -15.23 -10.61 7.40
CA GLY A 92 -16.50 -10.80 6.69
C GLY A 92 -17.14 -9.50 6.18
N ALA A 93 -16.53 -8.34 6.38
CA ALA A 93 -17.04 -7.10 5.80
C ALA A 93 -17.03 -7.18 4.26
N PRO A 94 -18.00 -6.55 3.58
CA PRO A 94 -18.05 -6.54 2.12
C PRO A 94 -16.78 -5.94 1.52
N ALA A 95 -16.28 -6.54 0.45
CA ALA A 95 -15.19 -5.99 -0.33
C ALA A 95 -15.33 -6.45 -1.79
N SER A 96 -14.97 -5.57 -2.71
CA SER A 96 -14.86 -5.89 -4.13
C SER A 96 -13.41 -6.08 -4.52
N GLU A 97 -13.14 -7.07 -5.34
CA GLU A 97 -11.82 -7.34 -5.87
C GLU A 97 -11.92 -7.45 -7.39
N SER A 98 -11.09 -6.68 -8.09
CA SER A 98 -11.11 -6.61 -9.54
C SER A 98 -9.71 -6.53 -10.14
N PRO A 99 -9.50 -7.11 -11.34
CA PRO A 99 -8.31 -6.84 -12.13
C PRO A 99 -8.18 -5.33 -12.41
N THR A 100 -6.95 -4.85 -12.41
CA THR A 100 -6.65 -3.47 -12.75
C THR A 100 -5.38 -3.37 -13.57
N THR A 101 -5.00 -2.16 -13.95
CA THR A 101 -3.76 -1.92 -14.68
C THR A 101 -2.89 -0.94 -13.92
N LEU A 102 -1.59 -1.18 -13.95
CA LEU A 102 -0.57 -0.25 -13.49
C LEU A 102 0.51 -0.21 -14.57
N PRO A 103 0.84 0.97 -15.13
CA PRO A 103 1.83 1.07 -16.18
C PRO A 103 3.16 0.43 -15.77
N ARG A 104 3.75 -0.37 -16.67
CA ARG A 104 5.01 -1.11 -16.48
C ARG A 104 5.03 -2.19 -15.39
N ALA A 105 3.92 -2.41 -14.69
CA ALA A 105 3.82 -3.58 -13.81
C ALA A 105 3.90 -4.87 -14.64
N ALA A 106 4.38 -5.94 -14.02
CA ALA A 106 4.39 -7.25 -14.65
C ALA A 106 2.96 -7.72 -14.96
N GLY A 107 2.80 -8.40 -16.10
CA GLY A 107 1.51 -9.00 -16.46
C GLY A 107 1.24 -10.31 -15.70
N THR A 108 2.26 -10.89 -15.08
CA THR A 108 2.16 -12.13 -14.29
C THR A 108 3.04 -12.03 -13.05
N PRO A 109 2.45 -12.06 -11.84
CA PRO A 109 1.01 -11.90 -11.58
C PRO A 109 0.49 -10.51 -11.95
N ALA A 110 -0.71 -10.47 -12.53
CA ALA A 110 -1.34 -9.23 -12.96
C ALA A 110 -1.79 -8.37 -11.76
N PRO A 111 -1.84 -7.03 -11.90
CA PRO A 111 -2.32 -6.16 -10.84
C PRO A 111 -3.79 -6.41 -10.48
N VAL A 112 -4.06 -6.40 -9.16
CA VAL A 112 -5.41 -6.61 -8.60
C VAL A 112 -5.71 -5.54 -7.57
N ARG A 113 -6.90 -4.98 -7.64
CA ARG A 113 -7.41 -3.99 -6.70
C ARG A 113 -8.47 -4.60 -5.79
N LEU A 114 -8.39 -4.28 -4.50
CA LEU A 114 -9.42 -4.58 -3.51
C LEU A 114 -9.88 -3.28 -2.86
N ASP A 115 -11.19 -3.08 -2.82
CA ASP A 115 -11.81 -1.95 -2.13
C ASP A 115 -12.92 -2.46 -1.22
N SER A 116 -12.85 -2.16 0.08
CA SER A 116 -13.97 -2.31 0.97
C SER A 116 -14.80 -1.03 0.94
N PRO A 117 -16.12 -1.12 0.79
CA PRO A 117 -16.97 0.04 0.86
C PRO A 117 -16.89 0.69 2.25
N GLU A 118 -17.09 1.99 2.30
CA GLU A 118 -17.37 2.65 3.57
C GLU A 118 -18.66 2.03 4.13
N GLY A 119 -18.54 1.33 5.27
CA GLY A 119 -19.73 0.81 5.94
C GLY A 119 -20.60 1.94 6.46
N ASP A 120 -21.91 1.77 6.37
CA ASP A 120 -22.85 2.59 7.14
C ASP A 120 -22.50 2.51 8.63
N ALA A 121 -22.82 3.55 9.38
CA ALA A 121 -22.56 3.60 10.81
C ALA A 121 -23.16 2.35 11.49
N GLY A 122 -22.29 1.41 11.88
CA GLY A 122 -22.68 0.12 12.46
C GLY A 122 -22.15 -1.11 11.72
N THR A 123 -21.57 -0.99 10.52
CA THR A 123 -20.91 -2.11 9.82
C THR A 123 -19.51 -2.29 10.43
N ALA A 124 -19.31 -3.39 11.15
CA ALA A 124 -18.04 -3.72 11.76
C ALA A 124 -17.03 -4.15 10.69
N GLY A 125 -15.99 -3.37 10.50
CA GLY A 125 -14.86 -3.72 9.63
C GLY A 125 -14.00 -2.50 9.30
N PRO A 126 -12.69 -2.69 9.10
CA PRO A 126 -11.84 -1.59 8.68
C PRO A 126 -12.16 -1.21 7.23
N VAL A 127 -12.16 0.10 6.94
CA VAL A 127 -12.11 0.59 5.56
C VAL A 127 -10.72 0.26 5.02
N LEU A 128 -10.65 -0.49 3.93
CA LEU A 128 -9.41 -1.02 3.38
C LEU A 128 -9.39 -0.88 1.86
N HIS A 129 -8.34 -0.28 1.35
CA HIS A 129 -8.07 -0.17 -0.08
C HIS A 129 -6.68 -0.73 -0.36
N VAL A 130 -6.58 -1.70 -1.25
CA VAL A 130 -5.33 -2.39 -1.55
C VAL A 130 -5.13 -2.54 -3.05
N LEU A 131 -3.91 -2.30 -3.50
CA LEU A 131 -3.45 -2.64 -4.84
C LEU A 131 -2.26 -3.58 -4.73
N TRP A 132 -2.38 -4.79 -5.28
CA TRP A 132 -1.25 -5.68 -5.49
C TRP A 132 -0.75 -5.56 -6.91
N PHE A 133 0.56 -5.51 -7.06
CA PHE A 133 1.22 -5.53 -8.35
C PHE A 133 2.60 -6.18 -8.26
N ALA A 134 3.17 -6.50 -9.38
CA ALA A 134 4.48 -7.11 -9.46
C ALA A 134 5.39 -6.37 -10.43
N GLN A 135 6.70 -6.51 -10.21
CA GLN A 135 7.75 -6.03 -11.10
C GLN A 135 8.65 -7.21 -11.47
N GLN A 136 8.83 -7.44 -12.77
CA GLN A 136 9.81 -8.41 -13.25
C GLN A 136 11.22 -7.88 -12.99
N ARG A 137 12.09 -8.73 -12.44
CA ARG A 137 13.48 -8.40 -12.13
C ARG A 137 14.41 -9.46 -12.73
N PRO A 138 15.70 -9.16 -12.93
CA PRO A 138 16.66 -10.15 -13.38
C PRO A 138 16.82 -11.35 -12.43
N ASP A 139 16.62 -11.10 -11.13
CA ASP A 139 16.79 -12.06 -10.02
C ASP A 139 15.46 -12.64 -9.49
N GLY A 140 14.35 -12.40 -10.19
CA GLY A 140 13.04 -12.91 -9.77
C GLY A 140 11.89 -11.96 -10.02
N VAL A 141 10.89 -12.00 -9.15
CA VAL A 141 9.70 -11.16 -9.22
C VAL A 141 9.50 -10.44 -7.88
N ALA A 142 9.55 -9.13 -7.89
CA ALA A 142 9.17 -8.33 -6.74
C ALA A 142 7.66 -8.14 -6.70
N LEU A 143 7.04 -8.52 -5.57
CA LEU A 143 5.63 -8.30 -5.27
C LEU A 143 5.48 -7.06 -4.39
N TYR A 144 4.46 -6.30 -4.65
CA TYR A 144 4.12 -5.09 -3.89
C TYR A 144 2.67 -5.12 -3.45
N GLN A 145 2.43 -4.63 -2.25
CA GLN A 145 1.09 -4.33 -1.74
C GLN A 145 1.06 -2.87 -1.30
N ALA A 146 0.33 -2.04 -2.04
CA ALA A 146 0.02 -0.67 -1.65
C ALA A 146 -1.33 -0.66 -0.93
N THR A 147 -1.38 -0.08 0.28
CA THR A 147 -2.53 -0.18 1.18
C THR A 147 -2.88 1.17 1.77
N VAL A 148 -4.18 1.46 1.84
CA VAL A 148 -4.73 2.53 2.67
C VAL A 148 -5.73 1.93 3.64
N ILE A 149 -5.51 2.15 4.93
CA ILE A 149 -6.39 1.68 6.03
C ILE A 149 -7.05 2.90 6.66
N GLY A 150 -8.37 2.89 6.73
CA GLY A 150 -9.17 3.99 7.24
C GLY A 150 -9.65 4.92 6.13
N LYS A 151 -10.39 5.94 6.53
CA LYS A 151 -10.95 6.96 5.63
C LYS A 151 -10.11 8.23 5.72
N PRO A 152 -9.36 8.59 4.67
CA PRO A 152 -8.65 9.85 4.66
C PRO A 152 -9.61 11.05 4.74
N SER A 153 -9.19 12.11 5.43
CA SER A 153 -9.96 13.35 5.56
C SER A 153 -10.10 14.14 4.24
N SER A 154 -9.34 13.79 3.21
CA SER A 154 -9.44 14.33 1.85
C SER A 154 -9.87 13.25 0.87
N ALA A 155 -10.88 13.52 0.06
CA ALA A 155 -11.35 12.61 -0.98
C ALA A 155 -10.27 12.33 -2.07
N ASP A 156 -9.38 13.29 -2.32
CA ASP A 156 -8.31 13.17 -3.31
C ASP A 156 -7.14 12.32 -2.82
N ALA A 157 -7.07 11.99 -1.53
CA ALA A 157 -5.93 11.27 -0.98
C ALA A 157 -5.79 9.83 -1.52
N LEU A 158 -6.90 9.12 -1.71
CA LEU A 158 -6.90 7.78 -2.30
C LEU A 158 -6.40 7.78 -3.75
N PRO A 159 -7.00 8.54 -4.68
CA PRO A 159 -6.51 8.59 -6.05
C PRO A 159 -5.07 9.09 -6.13
N THR A 160 -4.70 10.13 -5.38
CA THR A 160 -3.32 10.65 -5.36
C THR A 160 -2.30 9.58 -4.97
N PHE A 161 -2.60 8.77 -3.94
CA PHE A 161 -1.71 7.70 -3.50
C PHE A 161 -1.55 6.61 -4.56
N PHE A 162 -2.67 6.08 -5.09
CA PHE A 162 -2.60 4.95 -6.03
C PHE A 162 -2.10 5.36 -7.41
N GLU A 163 -2.46 6.55 -7.91
CA GLU A 163 -1.95 7.10 -9.17
C GLU A 163 -0.49 7.57 -9.06
N GLY A 164 -0.02 7.81 -7.84
CA GLY A 164 1.37 8.15 -7.54
C GLY A 164 2.34 6.96 -7.54
N LEU A 165 1.85 5.73 -7.71
CA LEU A 165 2.70 4.55 -7.81
C LEU A 165 3.35 4.48 -9.19
N ARG A 166 4.68 4.36 -9.21
CA ARG A 166 5.46 4.29 -10.45
C ARG A 166 6.36 3.06 -10.45
N VAL A 167 6.23 2.26 -11.49
CA VAL A 167 7.13 1.16 -11.80
C VAL A 167 8.09 1.65 -12.89
N PRO A 168 9.41 1.46 -12.75
CA PRO A 168 10.42 1.96 -13.72
C PRO A 168 10.33 1.29 -15.08
#